data_942421f27f925f06d6676f37eebb29dc
#
_entry.id   942421f27f925f06d6676f37eebb29dc
#
_cell.length_a   1.000
_cell.length_b   1.000
_cell.length_c   1.000
_cell.angle_alpha   90.00
_cell.angle_beta   90.00
_cell.angle_gamma   90.00
#
_symmetry.space_group_name_H-M   'P 1'
#
loop_
_entity.id
_entity.type
_entity.pdbx_description
1 polymer ?
#
loop_
_entity_poly.entity_id
_entity_poly.type
_entity_poly.pdbx_seq_one_letter_code
_entity_poly.pdbx_strand_id
1 'polypeptide(L)'
;MDFTEIRLSGKTRREHDLLGEMEIPAEYYFGVQTMRAVENFHISRVRLNFFPELIRALADVKQGAAMANRDLGLLDPAIADAIIRACEELRAGKLEEQFVVDMVQGGAGTSTNMNANEVIANRALELLGHEKGEYQFCHPNNLSLIHISEPTRP
;
A
#
# COMPACT_ATOMS: atom_id res chain seq x y z
N MET A 1 6.79 2.55 23.24
CA MET A 1 6.91 1.95 21.89
C MET A 1 7.83 2.86 21.10
N ASP A 2 9.05 2.39 20.79
CA ASP A 2 9.95 3.13 19.92
C ASP A 2 9.39 3.05 18.49
N PHE A 3 8.80 4.15 18.04
CA PHE A 3 8.51 4.31 16.63
C PHE A 3 9.84 4.48 15.92
N THR A 4 10.20 3.51 15.11
CA THR A 4 11.40 3.61 14.28
C THR A 4 11.16 4.76 13.30
N GLU A 5 11.70 5.93 13.60
CA GLU A 5 11.66 7.05 12.68
C GLU A 5 12.46 6.68 11.42
N ILE A 6 11.79 6.76 10.28
CA ILE A 6 12.41 6.52 8.97
C ILE A 6 13.43 7.64 8.74
N ARG A 7 14.71 7.29 8.69
CA ARG A 7 15.76 8.27 8.39
C ARG A 7 15.73 8.63 6.92
N LEU A 8 15.42 9.89 6.62
CA LEU A 8 15.37 10.40 5.26
C LEU A 8 16.77 10.77 4.76
N SER A 9 17.13 10.31 3.56
CA SER A 9 18.40 10.64 2.89
C SER A 9 18.34 11.99 2.14
N GLY A 10 17.15 12.55 1.99
CA GLY A 10 16.88 13.72 1.15
C GLY A 10 16.68 13.39 -0.33
N LYS A 11 16.78 12.11 -0.72
CA LYS A 11 16.41 11.66 -2.07
C LYS A 11 14.90 11.52 -2.17
N THR A 12 14.35 11.87 -3.33
CA THR A 12 12.94 11.72 -3.64
C THR A 12 12.75 10.91 -4.91
N ARG A 13 11.58 10.34 -5.06
CA ARG A 13 11.05 9.84 -6.32
C ARG A 13 9.79 10.60 -6.68
N ARG A 14 9.53 10.76 -7.96
CA ARG A 14 8.34 11.43 -8.46
C ARG A 14 7.27 10.40 -8.76
N GLU A 15 6.10 10.60 -8.18
CA GLU A 15 4.90 9.83 -8.49
C GLU A 15 3.80 10.78 -8.97
N HIS A 16 2.81 10.25 -9.68
CA HIS A 16 1.68 11.03 -10.18
C HIS A 16 0.36 10.27 -10.01
N ASP A 17 -0.70 11.02 -9.86
CA ASP A 17 -2.08 10.56 -9.92
C ASP A 17 -2.92 11.53 -10.78
N LEU A 18 -4.25 11.40 -10.73
CA LEU A 18 -5.14 12.29 -11.47
C LEU A 18 -5.12 13.74 -10.98
N LEU A 19 -4.58 14.01 -9.80
CA LEU A 19 -4.45 15.35 -9.23
C LEU A 19 -3.10 16.02 -9.55
N GLY A 20 -2.18 15.28 -10.16
CA GLY A 20 -0.86 15.78 -10.58
C GLY A 20 0.31 15.04 -9.94
N GLU A 21 1.49 15.62 -10.08
CA GLU A 21 2.74 15.05 -9.60
C GLU A 21 3.01 15.40 -8.13
N MET A 22 3.74 14.51 -7.44
CA MET A 22 4.21 14.72 -6.07
C MET A 22 5.57 14.06 -5.86
N GLU A 23 6.45 14.73 -5.11
CA GLU A 23 7.74 14.19 -4.70
C GLU A 23 7.57 13.40 -3.41
N ILE A 24 7.93 12.11 -3.46
CA ILE A 24 7.85 11.20 -2.32
C ILE A 24 9.28 10.84 -1.87
N PRO A 25 9.62 10.97 -0.58
CA PRO A 25 10.92 10.50 -0.10
C PRO A 25 11.19 9.05 -0.47
N ALA A 26 12.40 8.79 -0.96
CA ALA A 26 12.76 7.49 -1.55
C ALA A 26 12.66 6.32 -0.56
N GLU A 27 12.79 6.60 0.74
CA GLU A 27 12.70 5.60 1.80
C GLU A 27 11.29 5.09 2.04
N TYR A 28 10.27 5.87 1.71
CA TYR A 28 8.89 5.47 1.93
C TYR A 28 8.45 4.38 0.94
N TYR A 29 7.70 3.40 1.46
CA TYR A 29 7.02 2.40 0.64
C TYR A 29 5.61 2.83 0.25
N PHE A 30 5.00 3.73 0.99
CA PHE A 30 3.75 4.35 0.54
C PHE A 30 4.02 5.37 -0.59
N GLY A 31 2.99 5.68 -1.36
CA GLY A 31 3.09 6.55 -2.54
C GLY A 31 2.24 7.80 -2.43
N VAL A 32 1.89 8.35 -3.60
CA VAL A 32 1.21 9.64 -3.76
C VAL A 32 -0.18 9.67 -3.10
N GLN A 33 -0.95 8.58 -3.17
CA GLN A 33 -2.30 8.54 -2.58
C GLN A 33 -2.24 8.64 -1.05
N THR A 34 -1.31 7.92 -0.44
CA THR A 34 -1.08 7.99 1.01
C THR A 34 -0.58 9.35 1.42
N MET A 35 0.36 9.95 0.66
CA MET A 35 0.89 11.27 0.98
C MET A 35 -0.21 12.33 0.97
N ARG A 36 -1.09 12.32 -0.05
CA ARG A 36 -2.26 13.21 -0.09
C ARG A 36 -3.22 12.96 1.08
N ALA A 37 -3.42 11.70 1.46
CA ALA A 37 -4.26 11.39 2.62
C ALA A 37 -3.68 11.93 3.91
N VAL A 38 -2.36 11.87 4.11
CA VAL A 38 -1.68 12.46 5.27
C VAL A 38 -1.81 13.98 5.29
N GLU A 39 -1.73 14.64 4.13
CA GLU A 39 -1.92 16.09 4.02
C GLU A 39 -3.38 16.50 4.31
N ASN A 40 -4.36 15.71 3.86
CA ASN A 40 -5.77 16.05 3.99
C ASN A 40 -6.39 15.66 5.35
N PHE A 41 -5.93 14.54 5.92
CA PHE A 41 -6.53 13.95 7.13
C PHE A 41 -5.51 13.87 8.26
N HIS A 42 -5.50 14.85 9.13
CA HIS A 42 -4.74 14.89 10.38
C HIS A 42 -5.67 15.25 11.56
N ILE A 43 -6.77 14.51 11.64
CA ILE A 43 -7.92 14.83 12.51
C ILE A 43 -7.68 14.29 13.91
N SER A 44 -7.47 12.96 14.04
CA SER A 44 -7.29 12.30 15.33
C SER A 44 -5.84 12.29 15.80
N ARG A 45 -4.88 12.42 14.88
CA ARG A 45 -3.45 12.22 15.09
C ARG A 45 -3.08 10.81 15.55
N VAL A 46 -4.01 9.88 15.46
CA VAL A 46 -3.79 8.46 15.68
C VAL A 46 -3.60 7.80 14.32
N ARG A 47 -2.42 7.30 14.06
CA ARG A 47 -2.07 6.69 12.77
C ARG A 47 -2.43 5.20 12.76
N LEU A 48 -2.56 4.65 11.57
CA LEU A 48 -2.90 3.25 11.37
C LEU A 48 -1.86 2.29 11.99
N ASN A 49 -0.59 2.68 12.05
CA ASN A 49 0.48 1.88 12.64
C ASN A 49 0.37 1.66 14.16
N PHE A 50 -0.53 2.36 14.84
CA PHE A 50 -0.87 2.06 16.23
C PHE A 50 -1.68 0.74 16.38
N PHE A 51 -2.15 0.19 15.26
CA PHE A 51 -3.01 -0.99 15.22
C PHE A 51 -2.37 -2.09 14.35
N PRO A 52 -1.28 -2.74 14.80
CA PRO A 52 -0.56 -3.73 14.01
C PRO A 52 -1.44 -4.91 13.58
N GLU A 53 -2.42 -5.29 14.39
CA GLU A 53 -3.35 -6.38 14.04
C GLU A 53 -4.23 -6.01 12.82
N LEU A 54 -4.61 -4.75 12.68
CA LEU A 54 -5.34 -4.27 11.51
C LEU A 54 -4.46 -4.32 10.25
N ILE A 55 -3.17 -3.95 10.36
CA ILE A 55 -2.22 -4.05 9.25
C ILE A 55 -2.06 -5.51 8.80
N ARG A 56 -1.92 -6.44 9.75
CA ARG A 56 -1.83 -7.88 9.45
C ARG A 56 -3.10 -8.40 8.79
N ALA A 57 -4.28 -7.99 9.26
CA ALA A 57 -5.55 -8.35 8.63
C ALA A 57 -5.67 -7.79 7.20
N LEU A 58 -5.21 -6.57 6.95
CA LEU A 58 -5.14 -6.02 5.60
C LEU A 58 -4.20 -6.84 4.71
N ALA A 59 -3.04 -7.25 5.22
CA ALA A 59 -2.10 -8.11 4.50
C ALA A 59 -2.72 -9.48 4.17
N ASP A 60 -3.44 -10.10 5.09
CA ASP A 60 -4.14 -11.38 4.86
C ASP A 60 -5.17 -11.26 3.73
N VAL A 61 -5.97 -10.20 3.73
CA VAL A 61 -6.98 -9.93 2.69
C VAL A 61 -6.30 -9.72 1.33
N LYS A 62 -5.22 -8.94 1.26
CA LYS A 62 -4.49 -8.69 0.01
C LYS A 62 -3.77 -9.92 -0.50
N GLN A 63 -3.23 -10.74 0.39
CA GLN A 63 -2.63 -12.03 0.04
C GLN A 63 -3.68 -12.97 -0.57
N GLY A 64 -4.83 -13.11 0.08
CA GLY A 64 -5.93 -13.93 -0.45
C GLY A 64 -6.41 -13.46 -1.82
N ALA A 65 -6.53 -12.15 -2.03
CA ALA A 65 -6.90 -11.58 -3.32
C ALA A 65 -5.85 -11.85 -4.41
N ALA A 66 -4.56 -11.73 -4.10
CA ALA A 66 -3.49 -12.03 -5.04
C ALA A 66 -3.47 -13.51 -5.44
N MET A 67 -3.67 -14.41 -4.47
CA MET A 67 -3.78 -15.85 -4.73
C MET A 67 -4.97 -16.17 -5.64
N ALA A 68 -6.15 -15.63 -5.33
CA ALA A 68 -7.35 -15.84 -6.14
C ALA A 68 -7.19 -15.30 -7.57
N ASN A 69 -6.65 -14.09 -7.73
CA ASN A 69 -6.42 -13.49 -9.04
C ASN A 69 -5.38 -14.27 -9.87
N ARG A 70 -4.35 -14.79 -9.24
CA ARG A 70 -3.39 -15.68 -9.89
C ARG A 70 -4.07 -16.96 -10.39
N ASP A 71 -4.85 -17.62 -9.54
CA ASP A 71 -5.50 -18.88 -9.86
C ASP A 71 -6.58 -18.70 -10.95
N LEU A 72 -7.19 -17.53 -11.05
CA LEU A 72 -8.11 -17.14 -12.11
C LEU A 72 -7.41 -16.67 -13.39
N GLY A 73 -6.10 -16.56 -13.41
CA GLY A 73 -5.33 -16.06 -14.56
C GLY A 73 -5.50 -14.54 -14.81
N LEU A 74 -5.95 -13.78 -13.80
CA LEU A 74 -6.16 -12.33 -13.88
C LEU A 74 -4.92 -11.53 -13.45
N LEU A 75 -3.97 -12.17 -12.80
CA LEU A 75 -2.72 -11.58 -12.34
C LEU A 75 -1.55 -12.47 -12.74
N ASP A 76 -0.50 -11.86 -13.28
CA ASP A 76 0.72 -12.57 -13.62
C ASP A 76 1.28 -13.32 -12.40
N PRO A 77 1.65 -14.60 -12.53
CA PRO A 77 2.13 -15.42 -11.42
C PRO A 77 3.34 -14.83 -10.69
N ALA A 78 4.30 -14.22 -11.41
CA ALA A 78 5.49 -13.63 -10.80
C ALA A 78 5.13 -12.38 -9.96
N ILE A 79 4.20 -11.57 -10.45
CA ILE A 79 3.67 -10.41 -9.72
C ILE A 79 2.88 -10.88 -8.49
N ALA A 80 2.03 -11.89 -8.66
CA ALA A 80 1.25 -12.45 -7.55
C ALA A 80 2.16 -12.99 -6.43
N ASP A 81 3.20 -13.74 -6.79
CA ASP A 81 4.16 -14.30 -5.83
C ASP A 81 4.94 -13.19 -5.09
N ALA A 82 5.30 -12.11 -5.79
CA ALA A 82 5.94 -10.95 -5.16
C ALA A 82 5.00 -10.25 -4.17
N ILE A 83 3.73 -10.07 -4.53
CA ILE A 83 2.69 -9.51 -3.64
C ILE A 83 2.49 -10.41 -2.42
N ILE A 84 2.37 -11.71 -2.60
CA ILE A 84 2.21 -12.69 -1.50
C ILE A 84 3.39 -12.57 -0.53
N ARG A 85 4.62 -12.54 -1.02
CA ARG A 85 5.82 -12.38 -0.20
C ARG A 85 5.84 -11.04 0.55
N ALA A 86 5.45 -9.95 -0.09
CA ALA A 86 5.33 -8.64 0.57
C ALA A 86 4.28 -8.68 1.70
N CYS A 87 3.15 -9.35 1.50
CA CYS A 87 2.13 -9.57 2.54
C CYS A 87 2.66 -10.41 3.70
N GLU A 88 3.45 -11.44 3.44
CA GLU A 88 4.09 -12.28 4.48
C GLU A 88 5.07 -11.46 5.33
N GLU A 89 5.82 -10.54 4.73
CA GLU A 89 6.67 -9.62 5.47
C GLU A 89 5.89 -8.69 6.40
N LEU A 90 4.75 -8.15 5.94
CA LEU A 90 3.85 -7.35 6.77
C LEU A 90 3.25 -8.17 7.93
N ARG A 91 2.84 -9.42 7.68
CA ARG A 91 2.35 -10.32 8.73
C ARG A 91 3.42 -10.62 9.78
N ALA A 92 4.68 -10.64 9.37
CA ALA A 92 5.82 -10.80 10.27
C ALA A 92 6.20 -9.50 11.03
N GLY A 93 5.40 -8.43 10.87
CA GLY A 93 5.61 -7.15 11.57
C GLY A 93 6.64 -6.23 10.92
N LYS A 94 7.01 -6.46 9.65
CA LYS A 94 7.88 -5.54 8.91
C LYS A 94 7.04 -4.44 8.25
N LEU A 95 7.66 -3.28 8.04
CA LEU A 95 7.07 -2.14 7.32
C LEU A 95 5.81 -1.53 8.00
N GLU A 96 5.55 -1.85 9.26
CA GLU A 96 4.40 -1.29 10.00
C GLU A 96 4.49 0.25 10.11
N GLU A 97 5.70 0.80 10.18
CA GLU A 97 5.97 2.25 10.20
C GLU A 97 5.52 2.99 8.94
N GLN A 98 5.28 2.25 7.85
CA GLN A 98 4.81 2.81 6.58
C GLN A 98 3.29 3.07 6.55
N PHE A 99 2.57 2.66 7.59
CA PHE A 99 1.12 2.85 7.70
C PHE A 99 0.81 4.13 8.48
N VAL A 100 0.82 5.25 7.77
CA VAL A 100 0.88 6.61 8.33
C VAL A 100 -0.43 7.39 8.27
N VAL A 101 -1.46 6.87 7.60
CA VAL A 101 -2.74 7.56 7.49
C VAL A 101 -3.45 7.68 8.84
N ASP A 102 -4.17 8.77 9.03
CA ASP A 102 -5.00 8.99 10.24
C ASP A 102 -6.15 7.97 10.27
N MET A 103 -6.51 7.51 11.47
CA MET A 103 -7.65 6.60 11.67
C MET A 103 -8.99 7.25 11.31
N VAL A 104 -9.10 8.56 11.43
CA VAL A 104 -10.27 9.34 11.00
C VAL A 104 -10.00 9.91 9.61
N GLN A 105 -10.70 9.37 8.62
CA GLN A 105 -10.52 9.72 7.21
C GLN A 105 -11.85 9.79 6.49
N GLY A 106 -11.89 10.41 5.32
CA GLY A 106 -13.11 10.53 4.52
C GLY A 106 -13.47 9.25 3.77
N GLY A 107 -14.75 9.12 3.38
CA GLY A 107 -15.23 8.01 2.57
C GLY A 107 -15.33 6.68 3.32
N ALA A 108 -15.15 5.59 2.59
CA ALA A 108 -15.33 4.22 3.07
C ALA A 108 -13.99 3.52 3.40
N GLY A 109 -13.02 4.26 3.95
CA GLY A 109 -11.71 3.70 4.30
C GLY A 109 -10.72 3.62 3.12
N THR A 110 -10.93 4.40 2.07
CA THR A 110 -10.09 4.42 0.87
C THR A 110 -8.62 4.72 1.19
N SER A 111 -8.35 5.68 2.08
CA SER A 111 -6.97 6.03 2.45
C SER A 111 -6.24 4.87 3.12
N THR A 112 -6.90 4.13 3.99
CA THR A 112 -6.37 2.90 4.60
C THR A 112 -6.06 1.85 3.54
N ASN A 113 -7.00 1.60 2.62
CA ASN A 113 -6.83 0.64 1.53
C ASN A 113 -5.66 1.03 0.61
N MET A 114 -5.56 2.30 0.23
CA MET A 114 -4.48 2.77 -0.64
C MET A 114 -3.12 2.76 0.06
N ASN A 115 -3.06 3.08 1.35
CA ASN A 115 -1.81 2.95 2.11
C ASN A 115 -1.30 1.50 2.07
N ALA A 116 -2.16 0.51 2.33
CA ALA A 116 -1.78 -0.90 2.22
C ALA A 116 -1.37 -1.27 0.78
N ASN A 117 -2.15 -0.86 -0.22
CA ASN A 117 -1.87 -1.16 -1.62
C ASN A 117 -0.51 -0.61 -2.07
N GLU A 118 -0.21 0.65 -1.76
CA GLU A 118 1.05 1.29 -2.16
C GLU A 118 2.26 0.66 -1.47
N VAL A 119 2.18 0.38 -0.16
CA VAL A 119 3.25 -0.28 0.59
C VAL A 119 3.53 -1.67 0.02
N ILE A 120 2.50 -2.47 -0.22
CA ILE A 120 2.63 -3.82 -0.75
C ILE A 120 3.16 -3.79 -2.20
N ALA A 121 2.63 -2.90 -3.06
CA ALA A 121 3.05 -2.77 -4.45
C ALA A 121 4.53 -2.37 -4.55
N ASN A 122 4.97 -1.37 -3.80
CA ASN A 122 6.36 -0.93 -3.80
C ASN A 122 7.31 -2.00 -3.24
N ARG A 123 6.87 -2.75 -2.23
CA ARG A 123 7.67 -3.88 -1.75
C ARG A 123 7.74 -5.02 -2.77
N ALA A 124 6.64 -5.32 -3.44
CA ALA A 124 6.61 -6.30 -4.53
C ALA A 124 7.52 -5.89 -5.70
N LEU A 125 7.53 -4.60 -6.07
CA LEU A 125 8.45 -4.08 -7.10
C LEU A 125 9.91 -4.33 -6.74
N GLU A 126 10.34 -4.04 -5.51
CA GLU A 126 11.71 -4.34 -5.07
C GLU A 126 12.01 -5.85 -5.11
N LEU A 127 11.08 -6.71 -4.71
CA LEU A 127 11.24 -8.16 -4.76
C LEU A 127 11.36 -8.69 -6.20
N LEU A 128 10.82 -7.94 -7.18
CA LEU A 128 10.96 -8.22 -8.61
C LEU A 128 12.22 -7.58 -9.24
N GLY A 129 13.00 -6.81 -8.46
CA GLY A 129 14.20 -6.12 -8.93
C GLY A 129 13.94 -4.77 -9.60
N HIS A 130 12.78 -4.18 -9.35
CA HIS A 130 12.39 -2.84 -9.84
C HIS A 130 12.55 -1.76 -8.75
N GLU A 131 12.51 -0.51 -9.18
CA GLU A 131 12.48 0.64 -8.29
C GLU A 131 11.06 0.90 -7.76
N LYS A 132 10.97 1.48 -6.55
CA LYS A 132 9.68 1.95 -6.02
C LYS A 132 9.08 3.02 -6.93
N GLY A 133 7.77 2.94 -7.19
CA GLY A 133 7.07 3.86 -8.08
C GLY A 133 7.02 3.42 -9.54
N GLU A 134 7.70 2.33 -9.92
CA GLU A 134 7.61 1.76 -11.27
C GLU A 134 6.30 0.98 -11.48
N TYR A 135 5.18 1.66 -11.29
CA TYR A 135 3.83 1.09 -11.26
C TYR A 135 3.36 0.47 -12.58
N GLN A 136 4.11 0.66 -13.67
CA GLN A 136 3.88 -0.08 -14.92
C GLN A 136 4.10 -1.59 -14.78
N PHE A 137 4.89 -2.04 -13.78
CA PHE A 137 5.14 -3.46 -13.52
C PHE A 137 4.23 -4.03 -12.42
N CYS A 138 3.94 -3.25 -11.38
CA CYS A 138 3.01 -3.64 -10.32
C CYS A 138 2.32 -2.38 -9.78
N HIS A 139 1.07 -2.15 -10.20
CA HIS A 139 0.32 -0.97 -9.79
C HIS A 139 -0.45 -1.24 -8.47
N PRO A 140 -0.54 -0.25 -7.55
CA PRO A 140 -1.35 -0.38 -6.33
C PRO A 140 -2.80 -0.81 -6.57
N ASN A 141 -3.40 -0.43 -7.70
CA ASN A 141 -4.75 -0.83 -8.07
C ASN A 141 -4.89 -2.32 -8.39
N ASN A 142 -3.79 -3.02 -8.73
CA ASN A 142 -3.80 -4.48 -8.92
C ASN A 142 -4.06 -5.24 -7.62
N LEU A 143 -3.87 -4.57 -6.48
CA LEU A 143 -4.13 -5.07 -5.14
C LEU A 143 -5.53 -4.69 -4.64
N SER A 144 -6.29 -3.94 -5.44
CA SER A 144 -7.63 -3.51 -5.05
C SER A 144 -8.63 -4.66 -5.19
N LEU A 145 -9.41 -4.88 -4.15
CA LEU A 145 -10.55 -5.81 -4.18
C LEU A 145 -11.73 -5.25 -4.99
N ILE A 146 -11.68 -4.00 -5.41
CA ILE A 146 -12.81 -3.31 -6.06
C ILE A 146 -13.23 -4.02 -7.35
N HIS A 147 -12.31 -4.60 -8.10
CA HIS A 147 -12.64 -5.37 -9.31
C HIS A 147 -13.38 -6.68 -9.03
N ILE A 148 -13.32 -7.18 -7.79
CA ILE A 148 -13.98 -8.40 -7.35
C ILE A 148 -15.25 -8.10 -6.57
N SER A 149 -15.32 -6.93 -5.94
CA SER A 149 -16.37 -6.58 -4.98
C SER A 149 -17.24 -5.40 -5.39
N GLU A 150 -17.14 -4.89 -6.62
CA GLU A 150 -18.13 -3.90 -7.04
C GLU A 150 -19.51 -4.54 -7.02
N PRO A 151 -20.41 -4.10 -6.10
CA PRO A 151 -21.77 -4.52 -6.20
C PRO A 151 -22.28 -3.99 -7.55
N THR A 152 -22.74 -4.89 -8.41
CA THR A 152 -23.49 -4.52 -9.60
C THR A 152 -24.59 -3.58 -9.14
N ARG A 153 -24.44 -2.30 -9.43
CA ARG A 153 -25.51 -1.34 -9.21
C ARG A 153 -26.68 -1.77 -10.08
N PRO A 154 -27.90 -1.88 -9.50
CA PRO A 154 -29.10 -2.12 -10.30
C PRO A 154 -29.33 -0.97 -11.27
#